data_66d387cab4b14fc7eb477c9c3514cc5b
#
_entry.id   66d387cab4b14fc7eb477c9c3514cc5b
#
_cell.length_a   1.000
_cell.length_b   1.000
_cell.length_c   1.000
_cell.angle_alpha   90.00
_cell.angle_beta   90.00
_cell.angle_gamma   90.00
#
_symmetry.space_group_name_H-M   'P 1'
#
loop_
_entity.id
_entity.type
_entity.pdbx_description
1 polymer ?
#
loop_
_entity_poly.entity_id
_entity_poly.type
_entity_poly.pdbx_seq_one_letter_code
_entity_poly.pdbx_strand_id
1 'polypeptide(L)'
;MGQKIIIHFHNKGVKSREGQWPDKWLYKAFFKNIQIILLAPPLYNDIQKFVKPEQVVYCPNGIPQNVTYDFSKKRNTPFKLLFLSNMLREKGVWDLIDALNIVKNDGYSFHCDYIGKWSDIAESEFNQKVKHKNLDKYIQAHGAKYGEEKEFFLKQADLFIFPTYYHNECFPLVLLEAMEQGLPCISTNEGGIPGIIEEGKTGFIVEKHSPQQLAEKIEYLIGHPMICAEMGKAGKEKFQREFTLEKFENRMKDILKECIASYKK
;
A
#
# COMPACT_ATOMS: atom_id res chain seq x y z
N MET A 1 15.49 39.26 -3.52
CA MET A 1 14.79 38.38 -2.56
C MET A 1 14.80 36.96 -3.12
N GLY A 2 15.38 36.00 -2.42
CA GLY A 2 15.37 34.60 -2.87
C GLY A 2 13.98 33.98 -2.62
N GLN A 3 13.47 33.19 -3.56
CA GLN A 3 12.24 32.43 -3.36
C GLN A 3 12.56 31.17 -2.55
N LYS A 4 11.71 30.79 -1.58
CA LYS A 4 11.80 29.50 -0.89
C LYS A 4 10.99 28.47 -1.68
N ILE A 5 11.63 27.37 -2.04
CA ILE A 5 11.02 26.28 -2.80
C ILE A 5 10.68 25.14 -1.84
N ILE A 6 9.45 24.65 -1.93
CA ILE A 6 8.99 23.43 -1.24
C ILE A 6 8.57 22.44 -2.29
N ILE A 7 9.00 21.19 -2.15
CA ILE A 7 8.66 20.11 -3.08
C ILE A 7 7.98 18.99 -2.30
N HIS A 8 6.81 18.58 -2.75
CA HIS A 8 6.10 17.40 -2.26
C HIS A 8 6.37 16.22 -3.20
N PHE A 9 7.08 15.21 -2.69
CA PHE A 9 7.48 14.04 -3.47
C PHE A 9 6.40 12.96 -3.40
N HIS A 10 5.88 12.57 -4.57
CA HIS A 10 4.95 11.46 -4.76
C HIS A 10 5.56 10.27 -5.52
N ASN A 11 6.84 10.37 -5.88
CA ASN A 11 7.58 9.33 -6.59
C ASN A 11 8.91 9.05 -5.89
N LYS A 12 9.52 7.93 -6.22
CA LYS A 12 10.91 7.60 -5.88
C LYS A 12 11.71 7.32 -7.16
N GLY A 13 13.03 7.19 -7.06
CA GLY A 13 13.89 6.91 -8.20
C GLY A 13 15.16 7.77 -8.25
N VAL A 14 15.36 8.68 -7.28
CA VAL A 14 16.61 9.47 -7.17
C VAL A 14 17.79 8.55 -6.89
N LYS A 15 17.62 7.58 -5.98
CA LYS A 15 18.65 6.60 -5.62
C LYS A 15 19.10 5.75 -6.81
N SER A 16 18.19 5.34 -7.68
CA SER A 16 18.50 4.51 -8.84
C SER A 16 19.38 5.22 -9.89
N ARG A 17 19.38 6.55 -9.87
CA ARG A 17 20.13 7.41 -10.81
C ARG A 17 21.31 8.16 -10.18
N GLU A 18 21.50 8.01 -8.87
CA GLU A 18 22.49 8.81 -8.09
C GLU A 18 23.94 8.65 -8.52
N GLY A 19 24.27 7.56 -9.22
CA GLY A 19 25.62 7.27 -9.76
C GLY A 19 25.80 7.71 -11.20
N GLN A 20 24.74 8.07 -11.90
CA GLN A 20 24.78 8.43 -13.33
C GLN A 20 25.19 9.90 -13.52
N TRP A 21 26.08 10.15 -14.49
CA TRP A 21 26.40 11.50 -14.93
C TRP A 21 25.39 11.91 -16.02
N PRO A 22 24.80 13.12 -16.03
CA PRO A 22 25.03 14.27 -15.14
C PRO A 22 24.13 14.31 -13.89
N ASP A 23 23.28 13.31 -13.62
CA ASP A 23 22.24 13.34 -12.59
C ASP A 23 22.79 13.65 -11.19
N LYS A 24 23.93 13.07 -10.82
CA LYS A 24 24.56 13.32 -9.52
C LYS A 24 24.85 14.82 -9.27
N TRP A 25 25.29 15.53 -10.30
CA TRP A 25 25.58 16.97 -10.19
C TRP A 25 24.27 17.78 -10.15
N LEU A 26 23.31 17.42 -11.02
CA LEU A 26 22.00 18.05 -11.07
C LEU A 26 21.26 17.91 -9.75
N TYR A 27 21.25 16.72 -9.14
CA TYR A 27 20.60 16.51 -7.84
C TYR A 27 21.24 17.34 -6.72
N LYS A 28 22.58 17.45 -6.67
CA LYS A 28 23.25 18.33 -5.71
C LYS A 28 22.86 19.79 -5.86
N ALA A 29 22.72 20.27 -7.08
CA ALA A 29 22.30 21.64 -7.35
C ALA A 29 20.82 21.82 -7.05
N PHE A 30 19.96 20.88 -7.46
CA PHE A 30 18.51 20.93 -7.32
C PHE A 30 18.08 20.90 -5.86
N PHE A 31 18.60 20.00 -5.04
CA PHE A 31 18.21 19.85 -3.65
C PHE A 31 18.84 20.87 -2.68
N LYS A 32 19.69 21.74 -3.18
CA LYS A 32 20.30 22.79 -2.37
C LYS A 32 19.26 23.82 -1.92
N ASN A 33 19.11 23.98 -0.61
CA ASN A 33 18.19 24.96 0.00
C ASN A 33 16.70 24.76 -0.30
N ILE A 34 16.27 23.52 -0.57
CA ILE A 34 14.88 23.15 -0.80
C ILE A 34 14.33 22.45 0.45
N GLN A 35 13.10 22.78 0.84
CA GLN A 35 12.32 22.00 1.82
C GLN A 35 11.62 20.86 1.08
N ILE A 36 11.72 19.66 1.61
CA ILE A 36 11.15 18.44 1.01
C ILE A 36 10.03 17.92 1.90
N ILE A 37 8.89 17.63 1.30
CA ILE A 37 7.80 16.90 1.94
C ILE A 37 7.81 15.47 1.40
N LEU A 38 7.95 14.48 2.29
CA LEU A 38 7.87 13.06 1.98
C LEU A 38 6.60 12.45 2.57
N LEU A 39 6.07 11.42 1.92
CA LEU A 39 4.85 10.73 2.33
C LEU A 39 5.07 9.79 3.52
N ALA A 40 6.28 9.28 3.71
CA ALA A 40 6.64 8.38 4.82
C ALA A 40 8.16 8.38 5.08
N PRO A 41 8.60 8.09 6.33
CA PRO A 41 10.02 8.04 6.68
C PRO A 41 10.87 7.09 5.83
N PRO A 42 10.42 5.88 5.43
CA PRO A 42 11.23 4.99 4.59
C PRO A 42 11.64 5.60 3.23
N LEU A 43 10.85 6.55 2.71
CA LEU A 43 11.14 7.22 1.44
C LEU A 43 12.37 8.14 1.50
N TYR A 44 12.82 8.52 2.69
CA TYR A 44 14.04 9.30 2.84
C TYR A 44 15.28 8.57 2.28
N ASN A 45 15.28 7.24 2.32
CA ASN A 45 16.36 6.43 1.75
C ASN A 45 16.61 6.67 0.26
N ASP A 46 15.61 7.17 -0.47
CA ASP A 46 15.74 7.49 -1.89
C ASP A 46 16.53 8.77 -2.15
N ILE A 47 16.51 9.74 -1.23
CA ILE A 47 17.06 11.07 -1.42
C ILE A 47 18.18 11.44 -0.41
N GLN A 48 18.44 10.62 0.60
CA GLN A 48 19.33 10.92 1.75
C GLN A 48 20.76 11.33 1.35
N LYS A 49 21.21 10.95 0.16
CA LYS A 49 22.56 11.32 -0.34
C LYS A 49 22.65 12.79 -0.73
N PHE A 50 21.54 13.42 -1.03
CA PHE A 50 21.48 14.79 -1.56
C PHE A 50 20.71 15.76 -0.66
N VAL A 51 19.92 15.23 0.28
CA VAL A 51 19.01 15.97 1.16
C VAL A 51 19.34 15.67 2.60
N LYS A 52 19.53 16.70 3.42
CA LYS A 52 19.77 16.55 4.83
C LYS A 52 18.45 16.33 5.59
N PRO A 53 18.47 15.62 6.75
CA PRO A 53 17.25 15.36 7.53
C PRO A 53 16.47 16.62 7.89
N GLU A 54 17.14 17.71 8.20
CA GLU A 54 16.52 18.99 8.59
C GLU A 54 15.78 19.69 7.43
N GLN A 55 15.99 19.23 6.19
CA GLN A 55 15.26 19.71 5.02
C GLN A 55 13.96 18.91 4.79
N VAL A 56 13.73 17.86 5.56
CA VAL A 56 12.61 16.92 5.32
C VAL A 56 11.54 17.10 6.38
N VAL A 57 10.29 17.17 5.91
CA VAL A 57 9.09 17.04 6.73
C VAL A 57 8.22 15.93 6.17
N TYR A 58 7.39 15.31 7.02
CA TYR A 58 6.54 14.20 6.59
C TYR A 58 5.07 14.61 6.55
N CYS A 59 4.44 14.33 5.40
CA CYS A 59 3.01 14.54 5.20
C CYS A 59 2.44 13.35 4.41
N PRO A 60 2.03 12.28 5.11
CA PRO A 60 1.35 11.15 4.48
C PRO A 60 0.11 11.60 3.71
N ASN A 61 -0.20 10.92 2.60
CA ASN A 61 -1.47 11.12 1.91
C ASN A 61 -2.65 10.80 2.83
N GLY A 62 -3.77 11.48 2.56
CA GLY A 62 -5.06 11.19 3.17
C GLY A 62 -6.12 10.94 2.11
N ILE A 63 -7.13 10.15 2.46
CA ILE A 63 -8.31 9.92 1.63
C ILE A 63 -9.57 10.37 2.37
N PRO A 64 -10.67 10.72 1.64
CA PRO A 64 -11.96 11.01 2.25
C PRO A 64 -12.41 9.85 3.14
N GLN A 65 -13.01 10.15 4.27
CA GLN A 65 -13.62 9.15 5.14
C GLN A 65 -15.10 9.02 4.79
N ASN A 66 -15.47 7.90 4.18
CA ASN A 66 -16.82 7.69 3.63
C ASN A 66 -17.67 6.70 4.42
N VAL A 67 -17.14 6.01 5.44
CA VAL A 67 -17.79 4.81 5.97
C VAL A 67 -17.90 4.78 7.48
N THR A 68 -19.15 4.55 7.94
CA THR A 68 -19.40 3.94 9.25
C THR A 68 -19.16 2.44 9.11
N TYR A 69 -18.09 1.93 9.69
CA TYR A 69 -17.78 0.50 9.69
C TYR A 69 -18.60 -0.21 10.78
N ASP A 70 -19.18 -1.34 10.40
CA ASP A 70 -19.86 -2.23 11.33
C ASP A 70 -18.91 -3.33 11.83
N PHE A 71 -18.36 -3.16 13.03
CA PHE A 71 -17.52 -4.19 13.68
C PHE A 71 -18.26 -5.47 14.06
N SER A 72 -19.59 -5.52 13.91
CA SER A 72 -20.39 -6.72 14.12
C SER A 72 -20.42 -7.67 12.93
N LYS A 73 -19.78 -7.28 11.81
CA LYS A 73 -19.71 -8.10 10.60
C LYS A 73 -19.20 -9.50 10.92
N LYS A 74 -20.03 -10.50 10.67
CA LYS A 74 -19.63 -11.90 10.74
C LYS A 74 -18.63 -12.21 9.63
N ARG A 75 -17.62 -12.99 9.98
CA ARG A 75 -16.63 -13.48 9.06
C ARG A 75 -17.27 -14.33 7.96
N ASN A 76 -16.73 -14.22 6.77
CA ASN A 76 -17.17 -15.00 5.62
C ASN A 76 -16.74 -16.48 5.74
N THR A 77 -17.56 -17.36 5.19
CA THR A 77 -17.23 -18.75 4.95
C THR A 77 -17.65 -19.06 3.51
N PRO A 78 -16.69 -19.28 2.59
CA PRO A 78 -15.23 -19.25 2.74
C PRO A 78 -14.67 -17.87 3.09
N PHE A 79 -13.45 -17.83 3.64
CA PHE A 79 -12.75 -16.58 3.99
C PHE A 79 -12.43 -15.76 2.73
N LYS A 80 -12.76 -14.47 2.73
CA LYS A 80 -12.65 -13.60 1.54
C LYS A 80 -11.38 -12.77 1.54
N LEU A 81 -10.57 -13.00 0.54
CA LEU A 81 -9.34 -12.27 0.25
C LEU A 81 -9.60 -11.25 -0.87
N LEU A 82 -8.96 -10.10 -0.81
CA LEU A 82 -9.05 -9.07 -1.84
C LEU A 82 -7.67 -8.61 -2.28
N PHE A 83 -7.44 -8.64 -3.60
CA PHE A 83 -6.37 -7.93 -4.29
C PHE A 83 -6.97 -6.79 -5.11
N LEU A 84 -6.46 -5.57 -4.97
CA LEU A 84 -6.95 -4.39 -5.68
C LEU A 84 -5.77 -3.57 -6.23
N SER A 85 -5.50 -3.73 -7.52
CA SER A 85 -4.50 -2.95 -8.28
C SER A 85 -4.62 -3.24 -9.77
N ASN A 86 -4.02 -2.40 -10.62
CA ASN A 86 -3.80 -2.80 -12.01
C ASN A 86 -3.05 -4.13 -12.08
N MET A 87 -3.41 -4.96 -13.06
CA MET A 87 -2.82 -6.28 -13.29
C MET A 87 -1.43 -6.13 -13.91
N LEU A 88 -0.49 -5.69 -13.08
CA LEU A 88 0.94 -5.57 -13.38
C LEU A 88 1.70 -6.66 -12.64
N ARG A 89 2.71 -7.27 -13.28
CA ARG A 89 3.57 -8.29 -12.66
C ARG A 89 4.20 -7.77 -11.36
N GLU A 90 4.74 -6.53 -11.41
CA GLU A 90 5.38 -5.90 -10.26
C GLU A 90 4.42 -5.56 -9.10
N LYS A 91 3.09 -5.66 -9.29
CA LYS A 91 2.12 -5.55 -8.21
C LYS A 91 1.93 -6.86 -7.42
N GLY A 92 2.71 -7.90 -7.77
CA GLY A 92 2.74 -9.17 -7.05
C GLY A 92 1.56 -10.10 -7.38
N VAL A 93 0.92 -9.91 -8.56
CA VAL A 93 -0.21 -10.75 -8.99
C VAL A 93 0.18 -12.23 -9.00
N TRP A 94 1.37 -12.55 -9.53
CA TRP A 94 1.85 -13.93 -9.62
C TRP A 94 2.29 -14.50 -8.26
N ASP A 95 2.94 -13.67 -7.43
CA ASP A 95 3.34 -14.08 -6.09
C ASP A 95 2.11 -14.45 -5.23
N LEU A 96 1.02 -13.69 -5.38
CA LEU A 96 -0.23 -14.01 -4.69
C LEU A 96 -0.88 -15.31 -5.22
N ILE A 97 -0.95 -15.53 -6.54
CA ILE A 97 -1.46 -16.79 -7.10
C ILE A 97 -0.63 -17.99 -6.62
N ASP A 98 0.69 -17.82 -6.56
CA ASP A 98 1.58 -18.90 -6.09
C ASP A 98 1.39 -19.16 -4.59
N ALA A 99 1.21 -18.12 -3.77
CA ALA A 99 0.86 -18.24 -2.35
C ALA A 99 -0.50 -18.92 -2.15
N LEU A 100 -1.52 -18.52 -2.90
CA LEU A 100 -2.86 -19.11 -2.81
C LEU A 100 -2.88 -20.58 -3.22
N ASN A 101 -1.98 -21.01 -4.11
CA ASN A 101 -1.82 -22.43 -4.41
C ASN A 101 -1.26 -23.22 -3.23
N ILE A 102 -0.37 -22.62 -2.42
CA ILE A 102 0.13 -23.23 -1.17
C ILE A 102 -1.05 -23.34 -0.18
N VAL A 103 -1.72 -22.23 0.12
CA VAL A 103 -2.87 -22.16 1.04
C VAL A 103 -3.95 -23.20 0.71
N LYS A 104 -4.25 -23.37 -0.60
CA LYS A 104 -5.20 -24.40 -1.07
C LYS A 104 -4.67 -25.82 -0.78
N ASN A 105 -3.40 -26.08 -1.07
CA ASN A 105 -2.81 -27.42 -0.88
C ASN A 105 -2.71 -27.80 0.60
N ASP A 106 -2.59 -26.80 1.50
CA ASP A 106 -2.59 -26.98 2.94
C ASP A 106 -4.02 -27.09 3.53
N GLY A 107 -5.03 -27.12 2.64
CA GLY A 107 -6.42 -27.47 2.98
C GLY A 107 -7.28 -26.31 3.47
N TYR A 108 -6.83 -25.07 3.37
CA TYR A 108 -7.62 -23.90 3.78
C TYR A 108 -8.72 -23.55 2.78
N SER A 109 -9.87 -23.12 3.30
CA SER A 109 -11.02 -22.67 2.51
C SER A 109 -11.02 -21.15 2.39
N PHE A 110 -10.92 -20.63 1.18
CA PHE A 110 -10.91 -19.20 0.87
C PHE A 110 -11.54 -18.90 -0.49
N HIS A 111 -11.85 -17.65 -0.73
CA HIS A 111 -12.14 -17.08 -2.04
C HIS A 111 -11.34 -15.78 -2.19
N CYS A 112 -10.69 -15.57 -3.33
CA CYS A 112 -9.89 -14.39 -3.60
C CYS A 112 -10.42 -13.63 -4.82
N ASP A 113 -10.85 -12.39 -4.59
CA ASP A 113 -11.27 -11.46 -5.63
C ASP A 113 -10.08 -10.61 -6.09
N TYR A 114 -9.84 -10.58 -7.42
CA TYR A 114 -8.88 -9.71 -8.06
C TYR A 114 -9.59 -8.58 -8.79
N ILE A 115 -9.32 -7.35 -8.38
CA ILE A 115 -9.92 -6.14 -8.95
C ILE A 115 -8.83 -5.27 -9.56
N GLY A 116 -8.97 -4.94 -10.84
CA GLY A 116 -8.05 -4.01 -11.49
C GLY A 116 -8.08 -4.10 -13.00
N LYS A 117 -7.56 -3.06 -13.63
CA LYS A 117 -7.43 -3.01 -15.10
C LYS A 117 -6.30 -3.96 -15.53
N TRP A 118 -6.54 -4.73 -16.57
CA TRP A 118 -5.50 -5.49 -17.27
C TRP A 118 -4.42 -4.55 -17.81
N SER A 119 -3.15 -4.90 -17.65
CA SER A 119 -2.01 -4.09 -18.04
C SER A 119 -0.93 -4.94 -18.73
N ASP A 120 0.20 -5.25 -18.08
CA ASP A 120 1.23 -6.14 -18.63
C ASP A 120 0.90 -7.63 -18.45
N ILE A 121 -0.15 -7.93 -17.70
CA ILE A 121 -0.76 -9.25 -17.60
C ILE A 121 -2.06 -9.22 -18.41
N ALA A 122 -2.15 -10.09 -19.43
CA ALA A 122 -3.37 -10.29 -20.17
C ALA A 122 -4.36 -11.17 -19.38
N GLU A 123 -5.67 -10.93 -19.56
CA GLU A 123 -6.73 -11.74 -18.92
C GLU A 123 -6.59 -13.23 -19.25
N SER A 124 -6.28 -13.56 -20.49
CA SER A 124 -6.07 -14.95 -20.94
C SER A 124 -4.90 -15.62 -20.22
N GLU A 125 -3.79 -14.88 -20.02
CA GLU A 125 -2.61 -15.39 -19.30
C GLU A 125 -2.94 -15.65 -17.82
N PHE A 126 -3.67 -14.73 -17.19
CA PHE A 126 -4.12 -14.88 -15.80
C PHE A 126 -5.00 -16.12 -15.65
N ASN A 127 -6.03 -16.24 -16.48
CA ASN A 127 -6.97 -17.36 -16.44
C ASN A 127 -6.28 -18.71 -16.72
N GLN A 128 -5.31 -18.74 -17.63
CA GLN A 128 -4.51 -19.92 -17.90
C GLN A 128 -3.70 -20.36 -16.68
N LYS A 129 -3.05 -19.40 -15.98
CA LYS A 129 -2.26 -19.71 -14.77
C LYS A 129 -3.16 -20.18 -13.62
N VAL A 130 -4.31 -19.53 -13.41
CA VAL A 130 -5.30 -19.94 -12.41
C VAL A 130 -5.78 -21.36 -12.66
N LYS A 131 -6.15 -21.69 -13.91
CA LYS A 131 -6.59 -23.03 -14.29
C LYS A 131 -5.50 -24.07 -14.17
N HIS A 132 -4.28 -23.75 -14.59
CA HIS A 132 -3.13 -24.69 -14.48
C HIS A 132 -2.85 -25.09 -13.02
N LYS A 133 -3.12 -24.21 -12.04
CA LYS A 133 -2.98 -24.47 -10.61
C LYS A 133 -4.25 -25.04 -9.96
N ASN A 134 -5.31 -25.29 -10.73
CA ASN A 134 -6.64 -25.71 -10.24
C ASN A 134 -7.19 -24.74 -9.17
N LEU A 135 -7.07 -23.44 -9.41
CA LEU A 135 -7.53 -22.36 -8.54
C LEU A 135 -8.81 -21.68 -9.05
N ASP A 136 -9.41 -22.15 -10.13
CA ASP A 136 -10.60 -21.58 -10.78
C ASP A 136 -11.83 -21.52 -9.88
N LYS A 137 -11.92 -22.35 -8.85
CA LYS A 137 -12.98 -22.31 -7.83
C LYS A 137 -12.67 -21.37 -6.65
N TYR A 138 -11.43 -20.91 -6.56
CA TYR A 138 -10.93 -20.11 -5.43
C TYR A 138 -10.63 -18.66 -5.80
N ILE A 139 -10.40 -18.38 -7.09
CA ILE A 139 -9.96 -17.07 -7.56
C ILE A 139 -10.92 -16.57 -8.65
N GLN A 140 -11.33 -15.31 -8.53
CA GLN A 140 -12.08 -14.61 -9.55
C GLN A 140 -11.50 -13.24 -9.85
N ALA A 141 -11.28 -12.93 -11.13
CA ALA A 141 -10.91 -11.59 -11.58
C ALA A 141 -12.14 -10.87 -12.14
N HIS A 142 -12.35 -9.62 -11.73
CA HIS A 142 -13.54 -8.84 -12.05
C HIS A 142 -13.25 -7.66 -13.00
N GLY A 143 -12.00 -7.51 -13.45
CA GLY A 143 -11.58 -6.34 -14.20
C GLY A 143 -11.55 -5.07 -13.34
N ALA A 144 -11.54 -3.91 -13.99
CA ALA A 144 -11.53 -2.63 -13.28
C ALA A 144 -12.88 -2.33 -12.62
N LYS A 145 -12.87 -1.93 -11.36
CA LYS A 145 -14.04 -1.49 -10.59
C LYS A 145 -13.73 -0.15 -9.92
N TYR A 146 -14.72 0.75 -9.87
CA TYR A 146 -14.60 2.10 -9.34
C TYR A 146 -15.81 2.44 -8.47
N GLY A 147 -15.72 3.50 -7.66
CA GLY A 147 -16.82 3.98 -6.83
C GLY A 147 -17.45 2.88 -5.99
N GLU A 148 -18.78 2.79 -6.03
CA GLU A 148 -19.57 1.85 -5.22
C GLU A 148 -19.23 0.38 -5.50
N GLU A 149 -18.93 0.02 -6.76
CA GLU A 149 -18.54 -1.35 -7.08
C GLU A 149 -17.23 -1.75 -6.38
N LYS A 150 -16.22 -0.85 -6.37
CA LYS A 150 -14.97 -1.08 -5.64
C LYS A 150 -15.22 -1.19 -4.14
N GLU A 151 -16.02 -0.27 -3.59
CA GLU A 151 -16.38 -0.28 -2.17
C GLU A 151 -17.10 -1.57 -1.76
N PHE A 152 -17.94 -2.11 -2.63
CA PHE A 152 -18.60 -3.39 -2.37
C PHE A 152 -17.58 -4.50 -2.08
N PHE A 153 -16.53 -4.65 -2.89
CA PHE A 153 -15.51 -5.68 -2.67
C PHE A 153 -14.70 -5.42 -1.39
N LEU A 154 -14.32 -4.17 -1.14
CA LEU A 154 -13.65 -3.79 0.11
C LEU A 154 -14.50 -4.14 1.34
N LYS A 155 -15.80 -3.85 1.32
CA LYS A 155 -16.73 -4.18 2.40
C LYS A 155 -16.95 -5.68 2.57
N GLN A 156 -16.85 -6.47 1.51
CA GLN A 156 -17.05 -7.91 1.55
C GLN A 156 -15.81 -8.69 1.99
N ALA A 157 -14.62 -8.14 1.81
CA ALA A 157 -13.37 -8.82 2.15
C ALA A 157 -13.17 -9.02 3.67
N ASP A 158 -12.38 -10.02 4.04
CA ASP A 158 -11.89 -10.28 5.39
C ASP A 158 -10.41 -9.90 5.53
N LEU A 159 -9.66 -9.90 4.41
CA LEU A 159 -8.23 -9.59 4.36
C LEU A 159 -7.87 -8.94 3.03
N PHE A 160 -7.08 -7.88 3.10
CA PHE A 160 -6.52 -7.19 1.95
C PHE A 160 -5.07 -7.60 1.72
N ILE A 161 -4.72 -7.95 0.46
CA ILE A 161 -3.39 -8.45 0.12
C ILE A 161 -2.83 -7.66 -1.06
N PHE A 162 -1.67 -7.04 -0.86
CA PHE A 162 -1.00 -6.22 -1.87
C PHE A 162 0.52 -6.46 -1.86
N PRO A 163 1.00 -7.60 -2.41
CA PRO A 163 2.40 -8.02 -2.30
C PRO A 163 3.27 -7.35 -3.38
N THR A 164 3.15 -6.03 -3.53
CA THR A 164 3.82 -5.24 -4.56
C THR A 164 5.34 -5.21 -4.38
N TYR A 165 6.06 -5.29 -5.50
CA TYR A 165 7.48 -4.94 -5.60
C TYR A 165 7.72 -3.89 -6.69
N TYR A 166 6.66 -3.17 -7.05
CA TYR A 166 6.71 -2.11 -8.05
C TYR A 166 7.68 -1.03 -7.62
N HIS A 167 8.80 -0.91 -8.35
CA HIS A 167 9.92 -0.06 -7.96
C HIS A 167 9.59 1.43 -7.77
N ASN A 168 8.52 1.92 -8.40
CA ASN A 168 8.01 3.28 -8.22
C ASN A 168 6.90 3.38 -7.17
N GLU A 169 6.61 2.31 -6.40
CA GLU A 169 5.64 2.38 -5.33
C GLU A 169 6.09 3.39 -4.28
N CYS A 170 5.28 4.38 -4.02
CA CYS A 170 5.61 5.43 -3.07
C CYS A 170 4.73 5.34 -1.82
N PHE A 171 3.43 5.46 -1.99
CA PHE A 171 2.47 5.44 -0.89
C PHE A 171 1.11 4.98 -1.40
N PRO A 172 0.84 3.66 -1.44
CA PRO A 172 -0.33 3.09 -2.11
C PRO A 172 -1.63 3.41 -1.36
N LEU A 173 -2.51 4.19 -2.00
CA LEU A 173 -3.79 4.61 -1.43
C LEU A 173 -4.74 3.43 -1.19
N VAL A 174 -4.61 2.33 -1.94
CA VAL A 174 -5.41 1.12 -1.77
C VAL A 174 -5.25 0.49 -0.38
N LEU A 175 -4.09 0.66 0.27
CA LEU A 175 -3.89 0.25 1.67
C LEU A 175 -4.70 1.13 2.63
N LEU A 176 -4.79 2.43 2.37
CA LEU A 176 -5.62 3.34 3.17
C LEU A 176 -7.11 3.01 3.02
N GLU A 177 -7.54 2.70 1.79
CA GLU A 177 -8.90 2.26 1.49
C GLU A 177 -9.25 0.96 2.23
N ALA A 178 -8.33 0.00 2.26
CA ALA A 178 -8.50 -1.24 3.02
C ALA A 178 -8.58 -0.99 4.54
N MET A 179 -7.66 -0.16 5.08
CA MET A 179 -7.65 0.21 6.49
C MET A 179 -8.92 0.99 6.89
N GLU A 180 -9.45 1.85 6.02
CA GLU A 180 -10.72 2.53 6.23
C GLU A 180 -11.87 1.53 6.43
N GLN A 181 -11.86 0.43 5.69
CA GLN A 181 -12.84 -0.65 5.82
C GLN A 181 -12.53 -1.62 6.97
N GLY A 182 -11.50 -1.35 7.78
CA GLY A 182 -11.12 -2.21 8.90
C GLY A 182 -10.57 -3.56 8.45
N LEU A 183 -9.95 -3.63 7.27
CA LEU A 183 -9.27 -4.83 6.79
C LEU A 183 -7.84 -4.88 7.31
N PRO A 184 -7.38 -5.99 7.88
CA PRO A 184 -5.95 -6.21 8.04
C PRO A 184 -5.30 -6.29 6.67
N CYS A 185 -4.03 -5.85 6.57
CA CYS A 185 -3.32 -5.77 5.30
C CYS A 185 -2.08 -6.67 5.32
N ILE A 186 -1.85 -7.44 4.25
CA ILE A 186 -0.55 -8.08 4.00
C ILE A 186 0.08 -7.41 2.79
N SER A 187 1.30 -6.90 2.96
CA SER A 187 2.04 -6.25 1.87
C SER A 187 3.55 -6.48 2.02
N THR A 188 4.36 -5.74 1.28
CA THR A 188 5.82 -5.84 1.31
C THR A 188 6.45 -4.56 1.88
N ASN A 189 7.77 -4.57 2.05
CA ASN A 189 8.54 -3.42 2.50
C ASN A 189 8.84 -2.41 1.38
N GLU A 190 8.03 -2.35 0.29
CA GLU A 190 8.25 -1.43 -0.81
C GLU A 190 7.83 0.01 -0.48
N GLY A 191 8.66 0.98 -0.87
CA GLY A 191 8.36 2.41 -0.77
C GLY A 191 8.00 2.87 0.64
N GLY A 192 6.85 3.53 0.78
CA GLY A 192 6.31 4.03 2.04
C GLY A 192 5.41 3.05 2.79
N ILE A 193 5.23 1.82 2.30
CA ILE A 193 4.35 0.81 2.92
C ILE A 193 4.66 0.56 4.40
N PRO A 194 5.95 0.47 4.85
CA PRO A 194 6.25 0.35 6.27
C PRO A 194 5.83 1.55 7.15
N GLY A 195 5.49 2.68 6.53
CA GLY A 195 4.87 3.81 7.22
C GLY A 195 3.35 3.67 7.36
N ILE A 196 2.73 2.83 6.52
CA ILE A 196 1.28 2.58 6.53
C ILE A 196 0.96 1.39 7.43
N ILE A 197 1.58 0.23 7.20
CA ILE A 197 1.35 -0.99 7.97
C ILE A 197 2.29 -1.03 9.19
N GLU A 198 1.72 -1.23 10.37
CA GLU A 198 2.45 -1.57 11.58
C GLU A 198 2.51 -3.10 11.70
N GLU A 199 3.73 -3.66 11.57
CA GLU A 199 3.98 -5.11 11.59
C GLU A 199 3.38 -5.77 12.84
N GLY A 200 2.60 -6.83 12.64
CA GLY A 200 1.94 -7.59 13.70
C GLY A 200 0.79 -6.88 14.40
N LYS A 201 0.49 -5.62 14.05
CA LYS A 201 -0.56 -4.82 14.71
C LYS A 201 -1.70 -4.42 13.76
N THR A 202 -1.39 -3.92 12.56
CA THR A 202 -2.40 -3.55 11.57
C THR A 202 -2.37 -4.47 10.35
N GLY A 203 -1.45 -5.42 10.34
CA GLY A 203 -1.20 -6.36 9.26
C GLY A 203 0.20 -6.93 9.31
N PHE A 204 0.66 -7.47 8.19
CA PHE A 204 1.99 -8.06 8.05
C PHE A 204 2.75 -7.50 6.85
N ILE A 205 4.07 -7.40 7.01
CA ILE A 205 5.00 -7.07 5.94
C ILE A 205 5.82 -8.33 5.63
N VAL A 206 5.73 -8.80 4.39
CA VAL A 206 6.47 -9.97 3.90
C VAL A 206 7.58 -9.56 2.94
N GLU A 207 8.54 -10.45 2.74
CA GLU A 207 9.59 -10.23 1.75
C GLU A 207 9.01 -10.28 0.32
N LYS A 208 9.59 -9.45 -0.56
CA LYS A 208 9.25 -9.47 -1.99
C LYS A 208 9.61 -10.84 -2.58
N HIS A 209 8.82 -11.28 -3.56
CA HIS A 209 9.03 -12.56 -4.22
C HIS A 209 9.06 -13.77 -3.27
N SER A 210 8.30 -13.70 -2.18
CA SER A 210 8.19 -14.77 -1.18
C SER A 210 6.75 -15.29 -1.04
N PRO A 211 6.25 -16.07 -2.03
CA PRO A 211 4.92 -16.68 -1.94
C PRO A 211 4.75 -17.54 -0.68
N GLN A 212 5.83 -18.18 -0.19
CA GLN A 212 5.78 -18.97 1.02
C GLN A 212 5.43 -18.13 2.26
N GLN A 213 6.16 -17.03 2.49
CA GLN A 213 5.85 -16.14 3.62
C GLN A 213 4.44 -15.52 3.50
N LEU A 214 4.04 -15.21 2.26
CA LEU A 214 2.71 -14.67 2.00
C LEU A 214 1.63 -15.71 2.36
N ALA A 215 1.80 -16.97 1.97
CA ALA A 215 0.92 -18.07 2.33
C ALA A 215 0.83 -18.25 3.86
N GLU A 216 1.97 -18.32 4.54
CA GLU A 216 2.04 -18.44 6.02
C GLU A 216 1.23 -17.35 6.74
N LYS A 217 1.32 -16.10 6.28
CA LYS A 217 0.55 -14.99 6.90
C LYS A 217 -0.93 -15.04 6.57
N ILE A 218 -1.30 -15.49 5.36
CA ILE A 218 -2.70 -15.73 4.98
C ILE A 218 -3.30 -16.84 5.86
N GLU A 219 -2.64 -17.99 5.97
CA GLU A 219 -3.05 -19.13 6.77
C GLU A 219 -3.17 -18.78 8.25
N TYR A 220 -2.19 -18.02 8.77
CA TYR A 220 -2.23 -17.53 10.13
C TYR A 220 -3.50 -16.71 10.39
N LEU A 221 -3.87 -15.76 9.53
CA LEU A 221 -5.08 -14.96 9.70
C LEU A 221 -6.36 -15.75 9.47
N ILE A 222 -6.35 -16.73 8.57
CA ILE A 222 -7.44 -17.68 8.40
C ILE A 222 -7.65 -18.50 9.69
N GLY A 223 -6.59 -18.99 10.31
CA GLY A 223 -6.64 -19.79 11.53
C GLY A 223 -6.95 -18.99 12.80
N HIS A 224 -6.73 -17.67 12.81
CA HIS A 224 -6.86 -16.82 13.99
C HIS A 224 -7.85 -15.66 13.77
N PRO A 225 -9.15 -15.92 13.72
CA PRO A 225 -10.17 -14.93 13.37
C PRO A 225 -10.22 -13.72 14.31
N MET A 226 -9.94 -13.91 15.58
CA MET A 226 -9.92 -12.79 16.55
C MET A 226 -8.75 -11.84 16.26
N ILE A 227 -7.56 -12.39 16.00
CA ILE A 227 -6.38 -11.58 15.65
C ILE A 227 -6.64 -10.82 14.34
N CYS A 228 -7.25 -11.48 13.36
CA CYS A 228 -7.64 -10.84 12.10
C CYS A 228 -8.54 -9.62 12.33
N ALA A 229 -9.57 -9.77 13.19
CA ALA A 229 -10.48 -8.69 13.54
C ALA A 229 -9.80 -7.56 14.33
N GLU A 230 -8.94 -7.90 15.29
CA GLU A 230 -8.16 -6.93 16.07
C GLU A 230 -7.20 -6.12 15.20
N MET A 231 -6.49 -6.78 14.28
CA MET A 231 -5.63 -6.10 13.30
C MET A 231 -6.40 -5.15 12.39
N GLY A 232 -7.56 -5.57 11.90
CA GLY A 232 -8.43 -4.72 11.09
C GLY A 232 -8.91 -3.50 11.85
N LYS A 233 -9.33 -3.66 13.12
CA LYS A 233 -9.72 -2.58 14.01
C LYS A 233 -8.55 -1.61 14.24
N ALA A 234 -7.36 -2.12 14.58
CA ALA A 234 -6.17 -1.31 14.77
C ALA A 234 -5.77 -0.54 13.50
N GLY A 235 -5.93 -1.17 12.33
CA GLY A 235 -5.73 -0.53 11.02
C GLY A 235 -6.66 0.66 10.82
N LYS A 236 -7.96 0.49 11.10
CA LYS A 236 -8.94 1.57 11.01
C LYS A 236 -8.66 2.71 11.99
N GLU A 237 -8.30 2.41 13.23
CA GLU A 237 -7.92 3.41 14.23
C GLU A 237 -6.70 4.22 13.76
N LYS A 238 -5.69 3.55 13.18
CA LYS A 238 -4.54 4.23 12.57
C LYS A 238 -4.96 5.12 11.39
N PHE A 239 -5.81 4.61 10.49
CA PHE A 239 -6.35 5.40 9.39
C PHE A 239 -7.02 6.68 9.88
N GLN A 240 -7.91 6.58 10.86
CA GLN A 240 -8.62 7.74 11.44
C GLN A 240 -7.67 8.74 12.10
N ARG A 241 -6.60 8.27 12.74
CA ARG A 241 -5.62 9.11 13.41
C ARG A 241 -4.68 9.83 12.44
N GLU A 242 -4.33 9.18 11.30
CA GLU A 242 -3.20 9.61 10.48
C GLU A 242 -3.52 9.90 9.00
N PHE A 243 -4.53 9.23 8.41
CA PHE A 243 -4.66 9.13 6.96
C PHE A 243 -6.01 9.62 6.40
N THR A 244 -6.82 10.31 7.19
CA THR A 244 -8.00 10.99 6.65
C THR A 244 -7.59 12.23 5.84
N LEU A 245 -8.43 12.64 4.88
CA LEU A 245 -8.21 13.84 4.09
C LEU A 245 -8.04 15.07 4.99
N GLU A 246 -8.85 15.18 6.04
CA GLU A 246 -8.76 16.26 7.03
C GLU A 246 -7.39 16.32 7.70
N LYS A 247 -6.84 15.15 8.09
CA LYS A 247 -5.50 15.05 8.71
C LYS A 247 -4.41 15.49 7.74
N PHE A 248 -4.49 15.07 6.48
CA PHE A 248 -3.58 15.51 5.44
C PHE A 248 -3.63 17.03 5.23
N GLU A 249 -4.82 17.60 5.08
CA GLU A 249 -5.01 19.04 4.86
C GLU A 249 -4.50 19.88 6.03
N ASN A 250 -4.79 19.48 7.26
CA ASN A 250 -4.33 20.19 8.45
C ASN A 250 -2.81 20.14 8.56
N ARG A 251 -2.20 18.97 8.37
CA ARG A 251 -0.73 18.82 8.38
C ARG A 251 -0.07 19.64 7.28
N MET A 252 -0.63 19.64 6.07
CA MET A 252 -0.12 20.44 4.97
C MET A 252 -0.21 21.94 5.25
N LYS A 253 -1.34 22.42 5.81
CA LYS A 253 -1.50 23.82 6.24
C LYS A 253 -0.44 24.24 7.26
N ASP A 254 -0.15 23.39 8.24
CA ASP A 254 0.84 23.68 9.28
C ASP A 254 2.25 23.72 8.70
N ILE A 255 2.64 22.77 7.86
CA ILE A 255 3.92 22.78 7.14
C ILE A 255 4.09 24.09 6.35
N LEU A 256 3.08 24.51 5.60
CA LEU A 256 3.14 25.73 4.80
C LEU A 256 3.24 26.99 5.69
N LYS A 257 2.52 27.06 6.82
CA LYS A 257 2.63 28.17 7.78
C LYS A 257 4.04 28.28 8.38
N GLU A 258 4.63 27.15 8.81
CA GLU A 258 5.99 27.10 9.34
C GLU A 258 7.02 27.56 8.32
N CYS A 259 6.87 27.10 7.07
CA CYS A 259 7.73 27.52 5.98
C CYS A 259 7.65 29.03 5.70
N ILE A 260 6.46 29.62 5.74
CA ILE A 260 6.25 31.07 5.57
C ILE A 260 6.85 31.84 6.76
N ALA A 261 6.64 31.38 7.97
CA ALA A 261 7.18 32.02 9.18
C ALA A 261 8.71 32.03 9.20
N SER A 262 9.34 30.94 8.74
CA SER A 262 10.82 30.86 8.64
C SER A 262 11.42 31.71 7.50
N TYR A 263 10.60 32.19 6.57
CA TYR A 263 11.03 33.08 5.49
C TYR A 263 11.06 34.57 5.91
N LYS A 264 10.29 34.94 6.94
CA LYS A 264 10.19 36.33 7.43
C LYS A 264 11.28 36.69 8.45
N LYS A 265 12.07 35.73 8.88
CA LYS A 265 13.26 35.91 9.71
C LYS A 265 14.54 35.94 8.85
#